data_157a5823bcac481036a49e54d1e5b8be
#
_entry.id   157a5823bcac481036a49e54d1e5b8be
#
_cell.length_a   1.000
_cell.length_b   1.000
_cell.length_c   1.000
_cell.angle_alpha   90.00
_cell.angle_beta   90.00
_cell.angle_gamma   90.00
#
_symmetry.space_group_name_H-M   'P 1'
#
loop_
_entity.id
_entity.type
_entity.pdbx_description
1 polymer ?
#
loop_
_entity_poly.entity_id
_entity_poly.type
_entity_poly.pdbx_seq_one_letter_code
_entity_poly.pdbx_strand_id
1 'polypeptide(L)'
;SVKESVAHCDILFGIKEVAANELIPGKTYLFFSHTKKKQAYNQHLFQQILKNNITLIDYECMEHDDGQRILGFGFFAGVVGAHNGIMAYGNRTGAYSLERVYKQKSFRELIHKYFGLKLPPIKIAVTGSGRVAHGILEIMNLLEVIEVEPAEYLSREFPYPVFTQLKGAELYRPKSNGNYDREEFHEKPWLYASRFEPYTLQSDILMNGTYWDEGVPRLFEPDEVNRAGFRIKTIADITDDKNGSVPINLGDTPIGEPVYGVDKKTLQKTAPYLDTS
;
A
#
# COMPACT_ATOMS: atom_id res chain seq x y z
N SER A 1 -22.03 -21.34 11.51
CA SER A 1 -22.11 -21.16 12.96
C SER A 1 -20.72 -20.85 13.50
N VAL A 2 -20.60 -19.82 14.32
CA VAL A 2 -19.36 -19.52 15.07
C VAL A 2 -19.28 -20.55 16.18
N LYS A 3 -18.11 -21.20 16.34
CA LYS A 3 -17.83 -22.15 17.43
C LYS A 3 -16.73 -21.60 18.30
N GLU A 4 -16.83 -21.81 19.60
CA GLU A 4 -15.83 -21.40 20.58
C GLU A 4 -14.56 -22.27 20.54
N SER A 5 -14.66 -23.49 19.99
CA SER A 5 -13.51 -24.40 19.86
C SER A 5 -13.50 -25.09 18.49
N VAL A 6 -12.31 -25.14 17.89
CA VAL A 6 -12.01 -25.84 16.63
C VAL A 6 -11.10 -27.07 16.85
N ALA A 7 -10.90 -27.49 18.11
CA ALA A 7 -9.99 -28.58 18.45
C ALA A 7 -10.36 -29.94 17.81
N HIS A 8 -11.64 -30.13 17.44
CA HIS A 8 -12.15 -31.31 16.75
C HIS A 8 -11.86 -31.32 15.23
N CYS A 9 -11.39 -30.19 14.66
CA CYS A 9 -11.06 -30.11 13.24
C CYS A 9 -9.62 -30.57 13.01
N ASP A 10 -9.35 -31.30 11.95
CA ASP A 10 -8.02 -31.76 11.58
C ASP A 10 -7.27 -30.74 10.73
N ILE A 11 -8.03 -29.96 9.95
CA ILE A 11 -7.50 -28.93 9.05
C ILE A 11 -8.16 -27.58 9.39
N LEU A 12 -7.32 -26.56 9.56
CA LEU A 12 -7.72 -25.22 9.96
C LEU A 12 -7.28 -24.20 8.89
N PHE A 13 -8.25 -23.44 8.38
CA PHE A 13 -8.00 -22.39 7.41
C PHE A 13 -8.02 -21.03 8.10
N GLY A 14 -6.93 -20.29 7.99
CA GLY A 14 -6.81 -18.91 8.40
C GLY A 14 -6.58 -17.98 7.21
N ILE A 15 -6.52 -16.67 7.48
CA ILE A 15 -6.09 -15.66 6.50
C ILE A 15 -4.65 -15.26 6.79
N LYS A 16 -4.41 -14.75 7.98
CA LYS A 16 -3.10 -14.40 8.53
C LYS A 16 -2.68 -15.44 9.56
N GLU A 17 -1.48 -15.26 10.10
CA GLU A 17 -0.94 -16.11 11.14
C GLU A 17 -1.86 -16.22 12.36
N VAL A 18 -1.89 -17.42 12.93
CA VAL A 18 -2.50 -17.68 14.23
C VAL A 18 -1.47 -17.34 15.30
N ALA A 19 -1.91 -16.73 16.40
CA ALA A 19 -1.02 -16.45 17.53
C ALA A 19 -0.31 -17.72 17.98
N ALA A 20 0.99 -17.65 18.21
CA ALA A 20 1.84 -18.81 18.45
C ALA A 20 1.39 -19.68 19.64
N ASN A 21 0.78 -19.05 20.65
CA ASN A 21 0.22 -19.72 21.85
C ASN A 21 -1.18 -20.34 21.63
N GLU A 22 -1.83 -20.05 20.50
CA GLU A 22 -3.15 -20.58 20.15
C GLU A 22 -3.07 -21.74 19.15
N LEU A 23 -1.86 -22.07 18.68
CA LEU A 23 -1.63 -23.19 17.79
C LEU A 23 -1.95 -24.53 18.48
N ILE A 24 -2.85 -25.30 17.87
CA ILE A 24 -3.25 -26.63 18.37
C ILE A 24 -2.29 -27.67 17.83
N PRO A 25 -1.58 -28.45 18.70
CA PRO A 25 -0.60 -29.44 18.28
C PRO A 25 -1.15 -30.49 17.31
N GLY A 26 -0.31 -30.95 16.37
CA GLY A 26 -0.60 -32.04 15.44
C GLY A 26 -1.63 -31.71 14.35
N LYS A 27 -2.06 -30.46 14.21
CA LYS A 27 -3.05 -30.07 13.20
C LYS A 27 -2.38 -29.59 11.90
N THR A 28 -3.19 -29.56 10.82
CA THR A 28 -2.81 -28.93 9.56
C THR A 28 -3.40 -27.51 9.49
N TYR A 29 -2.56 -26.54 9.20
CA TYR A 29 -2.96 -25.13 9.06
C TYR A 29 -2.66 -24.61 7.66
N LEU A 30 -3.57 -23.79 7.15
CA LEU A 30 -3.41 -23.04 5.91
C LEU A 30 -3.57 -21.55 6.22
N PHE A 31 -2.51 -20.76 6.12
CA PHE A 31 -2.53 -19.30 6.30
C PHE A 31 -1.25 -18.64 5.74
N PHE A 32 -1.22 -17.31 5.66
CA PHE A 32 0.00 -16.55 5.40
C PHE A 32 0.82 -16.48 6.69
N SER A 33 1.93 -17.21 6.76
CA SER A 33 2.76 -17.26 7.96
C SER A 33 3.78 -16.13 8.05
N HIS A 34 4.12 -15.53 6.92
CA HIS A 34 5.22 -14.57 6.77
C HIS A 34 6.59 -15.10 7.26
N THR A 35 6.73 -16.41 7.44
CA THR A 35 7.98 -17.02 7.90
C THR A 35 9.01 -17.22 6.79
N LYS A 36 8.57 -17.27 5.52
CA LYS A 36 9.44 -17.39 4.31
C LYS A 36 10.50 -16.26 4.28
N LYS A 37 10.14 -15.07 4.70
CA LYS A 37 11.03 -13.89 4.72
C LYS A 37 12.04 -13.89 5.87
N LYS A 38 11.98 -14.84 6.78
CA LYS A 38 12.90 -14.99 7.95
C LYS A 38 13.01 -13.72 8.82
N GLN A 39 11.96 -12.94 8.90
CA GLN A 39 11.90 -11.75 9.74
C GLN A 39 11.93 -12.15 11.23
N ALA A 40 12.70 -11.42 12.03
CA ALA A 40 12.98 -11.79 13.42
C ALA A 40 11.69 -11.92 14.27
N TYR A 41 10.69 -11.09 14.05
CA TYR A 41 9.43 -11.13 14.80
C TYR A 41 8.61 -12.41 14.54
N ASN A 42 8.79 -13.10 13.40
CA ASN A 42 8.12 -14.35 13.07
C ASN A 42 8.88 -15.60 13.51
N GLN A 43 10.08 -15.46 14.07
CA GLN A 43 10.89 -16.58 14.54
C GLN A 43 10.16 -17.41 15.61
N HIS A 44 9.50 -16.74 16.54
CA HIS A 44 8.75 -17.42 17.60
C HIS A 44 7.59 -18.26 17.05
N LEU A 45 6.82 -17.72 16.11
CA LEU A 45 5.74 -18.46 15.43
C LEU A 45 6.31 -19.73 14.76
N PHE A 46 7.39 -19.58 13.98
CA PHE A 46 8.00 -20.73 13.29
C PHE A 46 8.49 -21.81 14.26
N GLN A 47 9.12 -21.42 15.38
CA GLN A 47 9.53 -22.35 16.43
C GLN A 47 8.34 -23.10 17.04
N GLN A 48 7.20 -22.43 17.27
CA GLN A 48 6.01 -23.09 17.82
C GLN A 48 5.35 -24.04 16.80
N ILE A 49 5.38 -23.71 15.51
CA ILE A 49 4.94 -24.62 14.44
C ILE A 49 5.73 -25.93 14.50
N LEU A 50 7.06 -25.85 14.58
CA LEU A 50 7.93 -27.04 14.69
C LEU A 50 7.69 -27.79 15.99
N LYS A 51 7.68 -27.12 17.15
CA LYS A 51 7.51 -27.71 18.48
C LYS A 51 6.18 -28.46 18.61
N ASN A 52 5.11 -27.91 18.02
CA ASN A 52 3.76 -28.48 18.09
C ASN A 52 3.48 -29.50 16.97
N ASN A 53 4.49 -29.87 16.18
CA ASN A 53 4.36 -30.83 15.07
C ASN A 53 3.20 -30.47 14.12
N ILE A 54 3.13 -29.20 13.72
CA ILE A 54 2.10 -28.67 12.84
C ILE A 54 2.49 -28.87 11.39
N THR A 55 1.55 -29.32 10.56
CA THR A 55 1.68 -29.28 9.10
C THR A 55 1.22 -27.89 8.63
N LEU A 56 2.15 -27.06 8.17
CA LEU A 56 1.84 -25.74 7.60
C LEU A 56 1.81 -25.79 6.08
N ILE A 57 0.68 -25.41 5.51
CA ILE A 57 0.54 -25.08 4.08
C ILE A 57 0.50 -23.57 3.98
N ASP A 58 1.67 -22.97 3.74
CA ASP A 58 1.80 -21.52 3.69
C ASP A 58 1.30 -20.97 2.35
N TYR A 59 0.30 -20.11 2.39
CA TYR A 59 -0.22 -19.44 1.19
C TYR A 59 0.84 -18.61 0.47
N GLU A 60 1.85 -18.10 1.18
CA GLU A 60 2.94 -17.34 0.59
C GLU A 60 3.85 -18.19 -0.30
N CYS A 61 3.88 -19.50 -0.06
CA CYS A 61 4.66 -20.45 -0.83
C CYS A 61 3.89 -21.11 -1.98
N MET A 62 2.60 -20.83 -2.13
CA MET A 62 1.78 -21.35 -3.22
C MET A 62 1.99 -20.50 -4.48
N GLU A 63 2.74 -21.06 -5.42
CA GLU A 63 3.14 -20.37 -6.66
C GLU A 63 2.75 -21.20 -7.88
N HIS A 64 2.48 -20.54 -9.00
CA HIS A 64 2.41 -21.14 -10.33
C HIS A 64 3.82 -21.53 -10.81
N ASP A 65 3.91 -22.28 -11.90
CA ASP A 65 5.17 -22.72 -12.48
C ASP A 65 6.09 -21.56 -12.91
N ASP A 66 5.51 -20.39 -13.18
CA ASP A 66 6.23 -19.16 -13.52
C ASP A 66 6.68 -18.34 -12.29
N GLY A 67 6.49 -18.86 -11.07
CA GLY A 67 6.83 -18.21 -9.81
C GLY A 67 5.82 -17.16 -9.32
N GLN A 68 4.72 -16.93 -10.02
CA GLN A 68 3.67 -16.03 -9.54
C GLN A 68 2.88 -16.67 -8.41
N ARG A 69 2.64 -15.93 -7.33
CA ARG A 69 1.83 -16.40 -6.22
C ARG A 69 0.38 -16.65 -6.66
N ILE A 70 -0.14 -17.83 -6.32
CA ILE A 70 -1.54 -18.20 -6.55
C ILE A 70 -2.45 -17.31 -5.70
N LEU A 71 -2.14 -17.16 -4.40
CA LEU A 71 -2.89 -16.36 -3.46
C LEU A 71 -2.15 -15.05 -3.14
N GLY A 72 -2.91 -13.98 -3.04
CA GLY A 72 -2.38 -12.68 -2.65
C GLY A 72 -3.50 -11.65 -2.49
N PHE A 73 -3.38 -10.80 -1.47
CA PHE A 73 -4.38 -9.78 -1.14
C PHE A 73 -4.05 -8.40 -1.72
N GLY A 74 -3.11 -8.32 -2.67
CA GLY A 74 -2.65 -7.05 -3.24
C GLY A 74 -3.79 -6.18 -3.78
N PHE A 75 -4.76 -6.76 -4.49
CA PHE A 75 -5.93 -6.01 -4.97
C PHE A 75 -6.71 -5.37 -3.82
N PHE A 76 -7.08 -6.14 -2.81
CA PHE A 76 -7.82 -5.59 -1.66
C PHE A 76 -6.96 -4.69 -0.76
N ALA A 77 -5.65 -4.90 -0.70
CA ALA A 77 -4.75 -3.93 -0.07
C ALA A 77 -4.82 -2.58 -0.80
N GLY A 78 -4.81 -2.59 -2.14
CA GLY A 78 -5.01 -1.39 -2.96
C GLY A 78 -6.35 -0.71 -2.70
N VAL A 79 -7.44 -1.48 -2.67
CA VAL A 79 -8.80 -0.99 -2.36
C VAL A 79 -8.84 -0.29 -1.01
N VAL A 80 -8.35 -0.96 0.05
CA VAL A 80 -8.39 -0.43 1.42
C VAL A 80 -7.44 0.77 1.57
N GLY A 81 -6.25 0.69 0.99
CA GLY A 81 -5.27 1.78 1.05
C GLY A 81 -5.75 3.03 0.32
N ALA A 82 -6.30 2.88 -0.88
CA ALA A 82 -6.89 4.01 -1.61
C ALA A 82 -8.06 4.65 -0.86
N HIS A 83 -8.97 3.81 -0.31
CA HIS A 83 -10.04 4.32 0.54
C HIS A 83 -9.50 5.12 1.73
N ASN A 84 -8.50 4.58 2.45
CA ASN A 84 -7.88 5.26 3.58
C ASN A 84 -7.20 6.58 3.17
N GLY A 85 -6.57 6.63 2.00
CA GLY A 85 -5.98 7.86 1.46
C GLY A 85 -7.04 8.94 1.19
N ILE A 86 -8.15 8.57 0.51
CA ILE A 86 -9.28 9.47 0.28
C ILE A 86 -9.91 9.91 1.61
N MET A 87 -10.15 8.98 2.55
CA MET A 87 -10.67 9.28 3.88
C MET A 87 -9.74 10.25 4.64
N ALA A 88 -8.43 10.01 4.62
CA ALA A 88 -7.46 10.86 5.31
C ALA A 88 -7.43 12.28 4.75
N TYR A 89 -7.51 12.42 3.43
CA TYR A 89 -7.64 13.72 2.77
C TYR A 89 -8.92 14.45 3.20
N GLY A 90 -10.07 13.76 3.18
CA GLY A 90 -11.35 14.34 3.62
C GLY A 90 -11.32 14.82 5.08
N ASN A 91 -10.80 13.99 5.97
CA ASN A 91 -10.66 14.33 7.39
C ASN A 91 -9.72 15.52 7.64
N ARG A 92 -8.61 15.57 6.87
CA ARG A 92 -7.63 16.65 6.99
C ARG A 92 -8.17 17.99 6.50
N THR A 93 -8.91 17.99 5.39
CA THR A 93 -9.41 19.22 4.74
C THR A 93 -10.80 19.63 5.22
N GLY A 94 -11.54 18.73 5.88
CA GLY A 94 -12.95 18.93 6.22
C GLY A 94 -13.89 18.89 5.02
N ALA A 95 -13.43 18.50 3.84
CA ALA A 95 -14.21 18.54 2.61
C ALA A 95 -15.34 17.51 2.58
N TYR A 96 -15.11 16.34 3.17
CA TYR A 96 -16.07 15.25 3.30
C TYR A 96 -15.60 14.26 4.39
N SER A 97 -16.47 13.32 4.75
CA SER A 97 -16.17 12.26 5.71
C SER A 97 -16.48 10.90 5.10
N LEU A 98 -15.60 9.92 5.32
CA LEU A 98 -15.80 8.52 4.97
C LEU A 98 -15.65 7.63 6.19
N GLU A 99 -16.51 6.61 6.28
CA GLU A 99 -16.40 5.59 7.33
C GLU A 99 -15.25 4.63 7.04
N ARG A 100 -14.68 4.08 8.09
CA ARG A 100 -13.63 3.06 8.04
C ARG A 100 -14.11 1.80 7.31
N VAL A 101 -13.23 1.21 6.46
CA VAL A 101 -13.53 0.00 5.68
C VAL A 101 -13.96 -1.16 6.57
N TYR A 102 -13.32 -1.37 7.73
CA TYR A 102 -13.63 -2.50 8.62
C TYR A 102 -15.06 -2.45 9.21
N LYS A 103 -15.75 -1.31 9.13
CA LYS A 103 -17.15 -1.17 9.52
C LYS A 103 -18.11 -1.68 8.47
N GLN A 104 -17.64 -1.92 7.25
CA GLN A 104 -18.43 -2.46 6.16
C GLN A 104 -18.38 -3.99 6.17
N LYS A 105 -19.53 -4.64 5.96
CA LYS A 105 -19.64 -6.10 5.95
C LYS A 105 -19.15 -6.73 4.65
N SER A 106 -19.04 -5.94 3.59
CA SER A 106 -18.64 -6.42 2.27
C SER A 106 -18.12 -5.28 1.39
N PHE A 107 -17.39 -5.65 0.33
CA PHE A 107 -16.95 -4.70 -0.70
C PHE A 107 -18.14 -3.98 -1.37
N ARG A 108 -19.28 -4.67 -1.53
CA ARG A 108 -20.51 -4.08 -2.06
C ARG A 108 -21.02 -2.93 -1.17
N GLU A 109 -21.00 -3.10 0.15
CA GLU A 109 -21.38 -2.02 1.08
C GLU A 109 -20.41 -0.85 1.00
N LEU A 110 -19.12 -1.11 0.81
CA LEU A 110 -18.11 -0.05 0.61
C LEU A 110 -18.44 0.79 -0.63
N ILE A 111 -18.78 0.15 -1.75
CA ILE A 111 -19.17 0.84 -3.00
C ILE A 111 -20.36 1.79 -2.75
N HIS A 112 -21.34 1.37 -1.97
CA HIS A 112 -22.48 2.22 -1.66
C HIS A 112 -22.11 3.51 -0.90
N LYS A 113 -20.96 3.54 -0.20
CA LYS A 113 -20.48 4.73 0.51
C LYS A 113 -19.93 5.81 -0.44
N TYR A 114 -19.63 5.46 -1.67
CA TYR A 114 -19.15 6.40 -2.66
C TYR A 114 -20.28 7.10 -3.43
N PHE A 115 -21.51 6.55 -3.40
CA PHE A 115 -22.63 7.18 -4.10
C PHE A 115 -22.91 8.58 -3.56
N GLY A 116 -22.80 9.56 -4.46
CA GLY A 116 -23.03 10.97 -4.14
C GLY A 116 -21.85 11.66 -3.44
N LEU A 117 -20.75 10.97 -3.18
CA LEU A 117 -19.54 11.60 -2.71
C LEU A 117 -18.92 12.44 -3.84
N LYS A 118 -18.76 13.73 -3.58
CA LYS A 118 -18.10 14.64 -4.53
C LYS A 118 -16.73 15.01 -4.00
N LEU A 119 -15.70 14.60 -4.71
CA LEU A 119 -14.34 15.02 -4.42
C LEU A 119 -14.09 16.43 -4.95
N PRO A 120 -13.35 17.28 -4.23
CA PRO A 120 -12.88 18.56 -4.77
C PRO A 120 -11.92 18.35 -5.95
N PRO A 121 -11.59 19.40 -6.70
CA PRO A 121 -10.61 19.33 -7.79
C PRO A 121 -9.20 19.08 -7.22
N ILE A 122 -8.85 17.82 -7.03
CA ILE A 122 -7.57 17.33 -6.50
C ILE A 122 -6.80 16.54 -7.55
N LYS A 123 -5.50 16.53 -7.41
CA LYS A 123 -4.58 15.77 -8.25
C LYS A 123 -3.99 14.61 -7.45
N ILE A 124 -4.19 13.38 -7.94
CA ILE A 124 -3.76 12.14 -7.27
C ILE A 124 -2.69 11.45 -8.12
N ALA A 125 -1.50 11.24 -7.57
CA ALA A 125 -0.48 10.40 -8.19
C ALA A 125 -0.62 8.96 -7.69
N VAL A 126 -0.77 8.02 -8.63
CA VAL A 126 -0.84 6.58 -8.35
C VAL A 126 0.42 5.93 -8.90
N THR A 127 1.17 5.19 -8.07
CA THR A 127 2.39 4.51 -8.52
C THR A 127 2.20 3.00 -8.59
N GLY A 128 2.84 2.37 -9.58
CA GLY A 128 2.83 0.93 -9.78
C GLY A 128 1.83 0.44 -10.83
N SER A 129 1.95 -0.85 -11.18
CA SER A 129 1.10 -1.52 -12.18
C SER A 129 0.67 -2.93 -11.76
N GLY A 130 0.98 -3.34 -10.53
CA GLY A 130 0.65 -4.64 -9.98
C GLY A 130 -0.75 -4.72 -9.39
N ARG A 131 -1.01 -5.81 -8.65
CA ARG A 131 -2.32 -6.06 -7.99
C ARG A 131 -2.76 -4.94 -7.06
N VAL A 132 -1.81 -4.30 -6.35
CA VAL A 132 -2.10 -3.16 -5.46
C VAL A 132 -2.59 -1.97 -6.28
N ALA A 133 -1.86 -1.60 -7.32
CA ALA A 133 -2.27 -0.51 -8.21
C ALA A 133 -3.64 -0.75 -8.84
N HIS A 134 -3.96 -1.97 -9.27
CA HIS A 134 -5.29 -2.31 -9.77
C HIS A 134 -6.40 -2.07 -8.73
N GLY A 135 -6.14 -2.38 -7.44
CA GLY A 135 -7.08 -2.06 -6.36
C GLY A 135 -7.25 -0.55 -6.13
N ILE A 136 -6.18 0.24 -6.30
CA ILE A 136 -6.25 1.70 -6.25
C ILE A 136 -7.10 2.22 -7.41
N LEU A 137 -6.84 1.76 -8.64
CA LEU A 137 -7.57 2.17 -9.84
C LEU A 137 -9.06 1.84 -9.75
N GLU A 138 -9.41 0.69 -9.15
CA GLU A 138 -10.82 0.35 -8.88
C GLU A 138 -11.52 1.42 -8.04
N ILE A 139 -10.86 1.91 -6.98
CA ILE A 139 -11.41 3.00 -6.15
C ILE A 139 -11.47 4.32 -6.92
N MET A 140 -10.47 4.64 -7.74
CA MET A 140 -10.52 5.84 -8.58
C MET A 140 -11.72 5.81 -9.53
N ASN A 141 -11.96 4.66 -10.17
CA ASN A 141 -13.10 4.48 -11.06
C ASN A 141 -14.45 4.58 -10.32
N LEU A 142 -14.58 3.96 -9.15
CA LEU A 142 -15.78 4.01 -8.32
C LEU A 142 -16.09 5.43 -7.79
N LEU A 143 -15.08 6.25 -7.64
CA LEU A 143 -15.18 7.67 -7.24
C LEU A 143 -15.28 8.63 -8.43
N GLU A 144 -15.33 8.10 -9.66
CA GLU A 144 -15.40 8.87 -10.89
C GLU A 144 -14.24 9.89 -11.04
N VAL A 145 -13.05 9.54 -10.49
CA VAL A 145 -11.84 10.35 -10.68
C VAL A 145 -11.30 10.10 -12.09
N ILE A 146 -11.04 11.14 -12.85
CA ILE A 146 -10.66 11.03 -14.24
C ILE A 146 -9.18 10.74 -14.39
N GLU A 147 -8.82 9.69 -15.14
CA GLU A 147 -7.44 9.41 -15.51
C GLU A 147 -6.95 10.40 -16.57
N VAL A 148 -5.76 10.94 -16.38
CA VAL A 148 -5.09 11.82 -17.34
C VAL A 148 -3.65 11.37 -17.57
N GLU A 149 -3.14 11.61 -18.76
CA GLU A 149 -1.77 11.29 -19.11
C GLU A 149 -0.76 12.07 -18.25
N PRO A 150 0.41 11.47 -17.90
CA PRO A 150 1.41 12.12 -17.05
C PRO A 150 1.84 13.51 -17.51
N ALA A 151 1.97 13.73 -18.80
CA ALA A 151 2.35 15.04 -19.37
C ALA A 151 1.23 16.08 -19.19
N GLU A 152 -0.02 15.68 -19.36
CA GLU A 152 -1.18 16.54 -19.15
C GLU A 152 -1.36 16.86 -17.67
N TYR A 153 -1.18 15.85 -16.80
CA TYR A 153 -1.22 16.01 -15.34
C TYR A 153 -0.25 17.07 -14.83
N LEU A 154 0.98 17.10 -15.37
CA LEU A 154 1.99 18.07 -14.95
C LEU A 154 1.79 19.47 -15.52
N SER A 155 1.13 19.60 -16.67
CA SER A 155 1.06 20.88 -17.42
C SER A 155 -0.25 21.64 -17.24
N ARG A 156 -1.29 21.02 -16.66
CA ARG A 156 -2.64 21.63 -16.60
C ARG A 156 -3.23 21.57 -15.19
N GLU A 157 -4.13 22.54 -14.92
CA GLU A 157 -5.07 22.48 -13.78
C GLU A 157 -6.43 21.97 -14.28
N PHE A 158 -7.17 21.31 -13.38
CA PHE A 158 -8.45 20.68 -13.70
C PHE A 158 -9.53 21.17 -12.73
N PRO A 159 -10.76 21.46 -13.20
CA PRO A 159 -11.88 21.86 -12.34
C PRO A 159 -12.60 20.64 -11.67
N TYR A 160 -12.06 19.44 -11.81
CA TYR A 160 -12.56 18.16 -11.28
C TYR A 160 -11.39 17.31 -10.78
N PRO A 161 -11.64 16.27 -9.96
CA PRO A 161 -10.60 15.38 -9.47
C PRO A 161 -10.00 14.56 -10.62
N VAL A 162 -8.67 14.47 -10.63
CA VAL A 162 -7.92 13.68 -11.62
C VAL A 162 -6.87 12.82 -10.95
N PHE A 163 -6.53 11.71 -11.61
CA PHE A 163 -5.36 10.93 -11.25
C PHE A 163 -4.49 10.63 -12.47
N THR A 164 -3.23 10.31 -12.21
CA THR A 164 -2.32 9.75 -13.21
C THR A 164 -1.65 8.51 -12.66
N GLN A 165 -1.55 7.46 -13.49
CA GLN A 165 -0.83 6.23 -13.13
C GLN A 165 0.61 6.32 -13.62
N LEU A 166 1.57 6.12 -12.73
CA LEU A 166 3.00 6.17 -12.99
C LEU A 166 3.61 4.77 -12.83
N LYS A 167 4.27 4.28 -13.88
CA LYS A 167 4.87 2.94 -13.94
C LYS A 167 6.08 2.91 -14.87
N GLY A 168 7.04 2.05 -14.61
CA GLY A 168 8.20 1.87 -15.48
C GLY A 168 8.90 3.19 -15.82
N ALA A 169 8.90 3.57 -17.10
CA ALA A 169 9.58 4.76 -17.60
C ALA A 169 9.03 6.10 -17.06
N GLU A 170 7.78 6.15 -16.60
CA GLU A 170 7.21 7.33 -15.94
C GLU A 170 7.80 7.54 -14.55
N LEU A 171 8.18 6.45 -13.84
CA LEU A 171 8.74 6.51 -12.49
C LEU A 171 10.26 6.51 -12.46
N TYR A 172 10.91 5.83 -13.41
CA TYR A 172 12.34 5.58 -13.38
C TYR A 172 13.01 5.87 -14.69
N ARG A 173 14.26 6.36 -14.62
CA ARG A 173 15.12 6.56 -15.78
C ARG A 173 16.50 5.96 -15.52
N PRO A 174 17.19 5.42 -16.55
CA PRO A 174 18.58 5.04 -16.40
C PRO A 174 19.43 6.25 -15.94
N LYS A 175 20.44 6.01 -15.09
CA LYS A 175 21.44 7.01 -14.73
C LYS A 175 22.39 7.29 -15.89
N SER A 176 22.56 6.31 -16.79
CA SER A 176 23.24 6.46 -18.07
C SER A 176 22.28 7.01 -19.14
N ASN A 177 22.83 7.38 -20.31
CA ASN A 177 22.01 7.69 -21.47
C ASN A 177 21.36 6.40 -22.00
N GLY A 178 20.06 6.39 -22.17
CA GLY A 178 19.31 5.24 -22.67
C GLY A 178 17.82 5.32 -22.34
N ASN A 179 17.10 4.32 -22.81
CA ASN A 179 15.70 4.14 -22.48
C ASN A 179 15.53 3.23 -21.27
N TYR A 180 14.38 3.30 -20.62
CA TYR A 180 13.99 2.37 -19.56
C TYR A 180 13.87 0.96 -20.14
N ASP A 181 14.55 0.02 -19.51
CA ASP A 181 14.41 -1.42 -19.78
C ASP A 181 13.87 -2.11 -18.54
N ARG A 182 12.78 -2.84 -18.69
CA ARG A 182 12.07 -3.48 -17.58
C ARG A 182 12.87 -4.62 -16.95
N GLU A 183 13.51 -5.45 -17.79
CA GLU A 183 14.28 -6.61 -17.30
C GLU A 183 15.53 -6.14 -16.58
N GLU A 184 16.26 -5.18 -17.17
CA GLU A 184 17.41 -4.57 -16.53
C GLU A 184 17.03 -3.89 -15.21
N PHE A 185 15.90 -3.18 -15.18
CA PHE A 185 15.42 -2.54 -13.94
C PHE A 185 15.15 -3.57 -12.83
N HIS A 186 14.58 -4.73 -13.15
CA HIS A 186 14.34 -5.79 -12.17
C HIS A 186 15.62 -6.44 -11.67
N GLU A 187 16.63 -6.60 -12.55
CA GLU A 187 17.91 -7.20 -12.18
C GLU A 187 18.86 -6.21 -11.48
N LYS A 188 18.86 -4.95 -11.94
CA LYS A 188 19.83 -3.92 -11.55
C LYS A 188 19.16 -2.57 -11.27
N PRO A 189 18.19 -2.49 -10.34
CA PRO A 189 17.45 -1.25 -10.09
C PRO A 189 18.33 -0.07 -9.65
N TRP A 190 19.50 -0.33 -9.07
CA TRP A 190 20.45 0.71 -8.68
C TRP A 190 21.06 1.49 -9.85
N LEU A 191 20.93 1.01 -11.10
CA LEU A 191 21.34 1.73 -12.30
C LEU A 191 20.33 2.82 -12.71
N TYR A 192 19.21 2.90 -12.02
CA TYR A 192 18.14 3.84 -12.29
C TYR A 192 18.01 4.94 -11.24
N ALA A 193 17.34 6.00 -11.60
CA ALA A 193 16.98 7.10 -10.71
C ALA A 193 15.47 7.38 -10.79
N SER A 194 14.91 7.92 -9.73
CA SER A 194 13.51 8.36 -9.67
C SER A 194 13.25 9.53 -10.64
N ARG A 195 12.04 9.56 -11.19
CA ARG A 195 11.47 10.67 -11.97
C ARG A 195 10.27 11.30 -11.26
N PHE A 196 10.04 10.97 -10.01
CA PHE A 196 8.83 11.34 -9.29
C PHE A 196 8.83 12.80 -8.82
N GLU A 197 9.96 13.48 -8.76
CA GLU A 197 10.09 14.87 -8.26
C GLU A 197 9.02 15.84 -8.81
N PRO A 198 8.71 15.93 -10.12
CA PRO A 198 7.69 16.85 -10.62
C PRO A 198 6.30 16.60 -10.03
N TYR A 199 5.98 15.34 -9.70
CA TYR A 199 4.70 14.95 -9.12
C TYR A 199 4.59 15.36 -7.64
N THR A 200 5.71 15.50 -6.92
CA THR A 200 5.70 16.04 -5.55
C THR A 200 5.20 17.48 -5.49
N LEU A 201 5.38 18.24 -6.58
CA LEU A 201 5.00 19.64 -6.71
C LEU A 201 3.56 19.84 -7.20
N GLN A 202 2.93 18.80 -7.77
CA GLN A 202 1.63 18.90 -8.43
C GLN A 202 0.53 18.09 -7.76
N SER A 203 0.88 17.07 -6.98
CA SER A 203 -0.10 16.15 -6.39
C SER A 203 -0.55 16.60 -5.00
N ASP A 204 -1.83 16.42 -4.71
CA ASP A 204 -2.41 16.59 -3.38
C ASP A 204 -2.31 15.29 -2.57
N ILE A 205 -2.44 14.15 -3.28
CA ILE A 205 -2.40 12.80 -2.71
C ILE A 205 -1.42 11.94 -3.50
N LEU A 206 -0.59 11.18 -2.79
CA LEU A 206 0.18 10.05 -3.33
C LEU A 206 -0.47 8.75 -2.87
N MET A 207 -0.76 7.85 -3.80
CA MET A 207 -1.16 6.47 -3.55
C MET A 207 -0.08 5.53 -4.09
N ASN A 208 0.74 5.01 -3.18
CA ASN A 208 1.88 4.19 -3.55
C ASN A 208 1.53 2.70 -3.54
N GLY A 209 1.56 2.10 -4.73
CA GLY A 209 1.35 0.67 -4.97
C GLY A 209 2.51 -0.01 -5.70
N THR A 210 3.68 0.64 -5.73
CA THR A 210 4.85 0.07 -6.39
C THR A 210 5.64 -0.85 -5.47
N TYR A 211 6.09 -2.00 -5.97
CA TYR A 211 7.01 -2.87 -5.24
C TYR A 211 8.33 -2.13 -4.97
N TRP A 212 8.90 -2.34 -3.80
CA TRP A 212 10.18 -1.79 -3.42
C TRP A 212 11.06 -2.80 -2.67
N ASP A 213 12.37 -2.71 -2.87
CA ASP A 213 13.40 -3.31 -2.04
C ASP A 213 14.63 -2.37 -1.98
N GLU A 214 15.64 -2.69 -1.19
CA GLU A 214 16.79 -1.82 -0.93
C GLU A 214 17.56 -1.37 -2.18
N GLY A 215 17.43 -2.07 -3.30
CA GLY A 215 18.09 -1.73 -4.56
C GLY A 215 17.30 -0.74 -5.42
N VAL A 216 15.99 -0.59 -5.15
CA VAL A 216 15.09 0.24 -5.96
C VAL A 216 15.17 1.71 -5.50
N PRO A 217 15.31 2.69 -6.43
CA PRO A 217 15.28 4.10 -6.07
C PRO A 217 13.99 4.47 -5.34
N ARG A 218 14.09 5.29 -4.31
CA ARG A 218 12.95 5.89 -3.64
C ARG A 218 12.21 6.84 -4.57
N LEU A 219 10.95 7.11 -4.28
CA LEU A 219 10.17 8.08 -5.05
C LEU A 219 10.73 9.50 -4.87
N PHE A 220 11.10 9.84 -3.64
CA PHE A 220 11.74 11.09 -3.25
C PHE A 220 12.64 10.85 -2.02
N GLU A 221 13.48 11.82 -1.66
CA GLU A 221 14.33 11.71 -0.47
C GLU A 221 13.66 12.40 0.75
N PRO A 222 14.00 12.00 2.00
CA PRO A 222 13.34 12.52 3.20
C PRO A 222 13.37 14.04 3.35
N ASP A 223 14.47 14.68 2.96
CA ASP A 223 14.65 16.13 3.04
C ASP A 223 13.80 16.91 2.02
N GLU A 224 13.35 16.24 0.96
CA GLU A 224 12.53 16.87 -0.09
C GLU A 224 11.16 17.31 0.41
N VAL A 225 10.63 16.69 1.47
CA VAL A 225 9.34 17.12 2.07
C VAL A 225 9.37 18.55 2.61
N ASN A 226 10.58 19.09 2.87
CA ASN A 226 10.78 20.47 3.33
C ASN A 226 11.04 21.44 2.19
N ARG A 227 11.19 20.99 0.95
CA ARG A 227 11.41 21.86 -0.19
C ARG A 227 10.22 22.77 -0.42
N ALA A 228 10.49 24.00 -0.79
CA ALA A 228 9.45 24.93 -1.23
C ALA A 228 8.70 24.34 -2.45
N GLY A 229 7.37 24.24 -2.33
CA GLY A 229 6.53 23.68 -3.37
C GLY A 229 6.19 22.20 -3.22
N PHE A 230 6.76 21.46 -2.25
CA PHE A 230 6.32 20.09 -1.95
C PHE A 230 4.84 20.12 -1.53
N ARG A 231 3.97 19.68 -2.44
CA ARG A 231 2.52 19.85 -2.33
C ARG A 231 1.82 18.67 -1.66
N ILE A 232 2.37 17.47 -1.76
CA ILE A 232 1.73 16.26 -1.23
C ILE A 232 1.53 16.40 0.28
N LYS A 233 0.26 16.31 0.69
CA LYS A 233 -0.16 16.42 2.09
C LYS A 233 -0.80 15.14 2.64
N THR A 234 -1.11 14.21 1.76
CA THR A 234 -1.70 12.92 2.11
C THR A 234 -0.99 11.83 1.32
N ILE A 235 -0.48 10.83 2.02
CA ILE A 235 0.20 9.69 1.41
C ILE A 235 -0.47 8.41 1.89
N ALA A 236 -0.95 7.60 0.95
CA ALA A 236 -1.35 6.22 1.18
C ALA A 236 -0.22 5.33 0.67
N ASP A 237 0.68 4.94 1.57
CA ASP A 237 1.75 4.00 1.25
C ASP A 237 1.27 2.57 1.49
N ILE A 238 0.82 1.91 0.42
CA ILE A 238 0.11 0.63 0.48
C ILE A 238 1.09 -0.54 0.42
N THR A 239 2.32 -0.31 -0.02
CA THR A 239 3.39 -1.32 0.04
C THR A 239 3.93 -1.50 1.45
N ASP A 240 3.82 -0.44 2.25
CA ASP A 240 4.09 -0.40 3.69
C ASP A 240 5.51 -0.86 4.08
N ASP A 241 6.48 -0.50 3.24
CA ASP A 241 7.89 -0.72 3.53
C ASP A 241 8.44 0.47 4.33
N LYS A 242 8.74 0.24 5.61
CA LYS A 242 9.31 1.28 6.49
C LYS A 242 10.58 1.88 5.89
N ASN A 243 10.61 3.21 5.73
CA ASN A 243 11.68 3.94 5.06
C ASN A 243 11.96 3.42 3.63
N GLY A 244 10.96 2.86 2.98
CA GLY A 244 11.03 2.26 1.66
C GLY A 244 10.92 3.28 0.51
N SER A 245 10.14 2.95 -0.51
CA SER A 245 9.87 3.84 -1.66
C SER A 245 9.34 5.21 -1.25
N VAL A 246 8.58 5.26 -0.14
CA VAL A 246 8.17 6.47 0.57
C VAL A 246 9.04 6.59 1.81
N PRO A 247 10.11 7.41 1.80
CA PRO A 247 11.15 7.41 2.83
C PRO A 247 10.68 7.92 4.20
N ILE A 248 9.53 8.57 4.25
CA ILE A 248 8.90 9.06 5.48
C ILE A 248 7.83 8.10 6.03
N ASN A 249 7.72 6.90 5.48
CA ASN A 249 6.93 5.83 6.08
C ASN A 249 7.66 5.32 7.34
N LEU A 250 7.04 5.50 8.50
CA LEU A 250 7.60 5.11 9.80
C LEU A 250 7.14 3.73 10.29
N GLY A 251 6.45 3.00 9.43
CA GLY A 251 5.94 1.65 9.66
C GLY A 251 4.42 1.59 9.76
N ASP A 252 3.92 0.38 9.87
CA ASP A 252 2.52 0.01 9.86
C ASP A 252 1.72 0.58 11.03
N THR A 253 0.41 0.56 10.88
CA THR A 253 -0.55 1.07 11.84
C THR A 253 -1.67 0.06 12.10
N PRO A 254 -2.27 0.07 13.30
CA PRO A 254 -3.39 -0.83 13.59
C PRO A 254 -4.64 -0.44 12.79
N ILE A 255 -5.49 -1.42 12.52
CA ILE A 255 -6.75 -1.22 11.78
C ILE A 255 -7.61 -0.11 12.39
N GLY A 256 -7.61 0.02 13.73
CA GLY A 256 -8.35 1.07 14.45
C GLY A 256 -7.87 2.48 14.14
N GLU A 257 -6.57 2.67 13.96
CA GLU A 257 -5.90 3.96 13.82
C GLU A 257 -4.91 3.92 12.64
N PRO A 258 -5.38 3.94 11.36
CA PRO A 258 -4.54 3.71 10.19
C PRO A 258 -3.74 4.94 9.76
N VAL A 259 -3.96 6.08 10.36
CA VAL A 259 -3.37 7.36 9.94
C VAL A 259 -2.54 7.95 11.07
N TYR A 260 -1.35 8.40 10.75
CA TYR A 260 -0.51 9.24 11.59
C TYR A 260 0.00 10.44 10.79
N GLY A 261 0.42 11.49 11.49
CA GLY A 261 1.14 12.60 10.89
C GLY A 261 2.65 12.37 10.92
N VAL A 262 3.35 13.03 10.02
CA VAL A 262 4.82 13.13 10.03
C VAL A 262 5.18 14.60 10.06
N ASP A 263 5.86 15.04 11.11
CA ASP A 263 6.38 16.40 11.18
C ASP A 263 7.48 16.59 10.13
N LYS A 264 7.31 17.57 9.24
CA LYS A 264 8.20 17.77 8.09
C LYS A 264 9.64 18.11 8.50
N LYS A 265 9.82 18.80 9.62
CA LYS A 265 11.16 19.27 10.06
C LYS A 265 11.92 18.18 10.78
N THR A 266 11.23 17.44 11.65
CA THR A 266 11.85 16.43 12.49
C THR A 266 11.77 15.03 11.91
N LEU A 267 10.89 14.79 10.93
CA LEU A 267 10.53 13.50 10.34
C LEU A 267 10.03 12.48 11.38
N GLN A 268 9.50 12.97 12.49
CA GLN A 268 8.98 12.15 13.58
C GLN A 268 7.46 11.97 13.44
N LYS A 269 6.97 10.85 13.97
CA LYS A 269 5.55 10.54 14.03
C LYS A 269 4.83 11.54 14.94
N THR A 270 3.71 12.04 14.46
CA THR A 270 2.82 12.95 15.18
C THR A 270 1.38 12.47 15.13
N ALA A 271 0.49 13.14 15.86
CA ALA A 271 -0.94 12.94 15.69
C ALA A 271 -1.35 13.25 14.23
N PRO A 272 -2.35 12.53 13.65
CA PRO A 272 -2.82 12.81 12.31
C PRO A 272 -3.47 14.18 12.19
N TYR A 273 -3.46 14.73 10.97
CA TYR A 273 -4.20 15.95 10.59
C TYR A 273 -3.71 17.25 11.22
N LEU A 274 -2.49 17.29 11.75
CA LEU A 274 -1.88 18.54 12.22
C LEU A 274 -1.40 19.40 11.04
N ASP A 275 -1.50 20.72 11.14
CA ASP A 275 -1.05 21.66 10.09
C ASP A 275 0.47 21.65 9.87
N THR A 276 1.22 21.15 10.84
CA THR A 276 2.69 21.01 10.78
C THR A 276 3.16 19.76 10.08
N SER A 277 2.24 18.87 9.72
CA SER A 277 2.53 17.57 9.12
C SER A 277 2.31 17.55 7.61
#